data_0e3c6c3334d923c128c3645acb153132
#
_entry.id   0e3c6c3334d923c128c3645acb153132
#
_cell.length_a   1.000
_cell.length_b   1.000
_cell.length_c   1.000
_cell.angle_alpha   90.00
_cell.angle_beta   90.00
_cell.angle_gamma   90.00
#
_symmetry.space_group_name_H-M   'P 1'
#
loop_
_entity.id
_entity.type
_entity.pdbx_description
1 polymer ?
#
loop_
_entity_poly.entity_id
_entity_poly.type
_entity_poly.pdbx_seq_one_letter_code
_entity_poly.pdbx_strand_id
1 'polypeptide(L)'
;SILYSFTVPEGQTVQQVFDRLEADEMLQGDLPEEMPAEGALLPETYKFSRGTTRAEIVEQMAKAQTRALEQVWERRAPDLPLETPEELVILASIVEKETARADERPRVAGVFINRLNRGMRLQSDPTIIYGLFGGAGKPADRPIYKSDIEKPTAYNTYVIDRLPPTPIANPGREAMEAVANPSRTKDLYFVADGTGGHAFAETLDEHNSNVARWRRLESERAKALAAEKAEAAKAAASQAAEGEAGTQDD
;
A
#
# COMPACT_ATOMS: atom_id res chain seq x y z
N SER A 1 33.51 -14.73 -2.47
CA SER A 1 32.23 -15.06 -3.13
C SER A 1 31.49 -13.74 -3.42
N ILE A 2 31.07 -13.55 -4.66
CA ILE A 2 30.28 -12.39 -5.05
C ILE A 2 28.85 -12.65 -4.55
N LEU A 3 28.29 -11.72 -3.77
CA LEU A 3 26.91 -11.75 -3.31
C LEU A 3 26.06 -10.81 -4.15
N TYR A 4 24.94 -11.32 -4.61
CA TYR A 4 23.86 -10.57 -5.24
C TYR A 4 22.78 -10.26 -4.23
N SER A 5 21.85 -9.37 -4.55
CA SER A 5 20.72 -9.06 -3.68
C SER A 5 19.43 -8.98 -4.48
N PHE A 6 18.37 -9.55 -3.93
CA PHE A 6 16.99 -9.43 -4.42
C PHE A 6 16.15 -8.70 -3.38
N THR A 7 15.60 -7.55 -3.75
CA THR A 7 14.80 -6.72 -2.85
C THR A 7 13.33 -6.81 -3.21
N VAL A 8 12.52 -7.13 -2.22
CA VAL A 8 11.06 -7.10 -2.30
C VAL A 8 10.56 -5.86 -1.55
N PRO A 9 9.99 -4.88 -2.25
CA PRO A 9 9.33 -3.75 -1.61
C PRO A 9 8.13 -4.18 -0.77
N GLU A 10 7.90 -3.49 0.33
CA GLU A 10 6.73 -3.67 1.18
C GLU A 10 5.44 -3.37 0.40
N GLY A 11 4.37 -4.10 0.69
CA GLY A 11 3.07 -3.87 0.09
C GLY A 11 2.88 -4.46 -1.32
N GLN A 12 3.84 -5.23 -1.83
CA GLN A 12 3.63 -6.00 -3.06
C GLN A 12 2.79 -7.25 -2.80
N THR A 13 1.98 -7.64 -3.78
CA THR A 13 1.27 -8.92 -3.79
C THR A 13 2.23 -10.06 -4.11
N VAL A 14 1.85 -11.30 -3.82
CA VAL A 14 2.65 -12.48 -4.20
C VAL A 14 2.87 -12.54 -5.71
N GLN A 15 1.86 -12.21 -6.52
CA GLN A 15 2.02 -12.13 -7.98
C GLN A 15 3.07 -11.12 -8.39
N GLN A 16 3.06 -9.92 -7.84
CA GLN A 16 4.05 -8.89 -8.15
C GLN A 16 5.47 -9.30 -7.73
N VAL A 17 5.61 -10.01 -6.61
CA VAL A 17 6.89 -10.60 -6.19
C VAL A 17 7.36 -11.66 -7.20
N PHE A 18 6.46 -12.51 -7.69
CA PHE A 18 6.76 -13.54 -8.68
C PHE A 18 7.18 -12.93 -10.02
N ASP A 19 6.50 -11.89 -10.48
CA ASP A 19 6.88 -11.14 -11.69
C ASP A 19 8.30 -10.57 -11.58
N ARG A 20 8.68 -10.08 -10.39
CA ARG A 20 10.05 -9.59 -10.13
C ARG A 20 11.08 -10.73 -10.10
N LEU A 21 10.74 -11.87 -9.52
CA LEU A 21 11.60 -13.04 -9.50
C LEU A 21 11.84 -13.58 -10.91
N GLU A 22 10.81 -13.60 -11.74
CA GLU A 22 10.92 -14.03 -13.14
C GLU A 22 11.83 -13.12 -13.95
N ALA A 23 11.75 -11.81 -13.71
CA ALA A 23 12.56 -10.80 -14.38
C ALA A 23 14.02 -10.75 -13.89
N ASP A 24 14.36 -11.37 -12.77
CA ASP A 24 15.72 -11.35 -12.24
C ASP A 24 16.62 -12.34 -13.01
N GLU A 25 17.61 -11.79 -13.72
CA GLU A 25 18.54 -12.56 -14.57
C GLU A 25 19.62 -13.31 -13.78
N MET A 26 19.83 -12.97 -12.51
CA MET A 26 20.87 -13.57 -11.67
C MET A 26 20.40 -14.84 -10.96
N LEU A 27 19.07 -14.96 -10.76
CA LEU A 27 18.44 -16.14 -10.21
C LEU A 27 18.24 -17.23 -11.28
N GLN A 28 18.34 -18.49 -10.87
CA GLN A 28 18.22 -19.63 -11.76
C GLN A 28 16.95 -20.44 -11.52
N GLY A 29 16.65 -21.35 -12.45
CA GLY A 29 15.51 -22.26 -12.36
C GLY A 29 14.16 -21.56 -12.54
N ASP A 30 13.12 -22.37 -12.54
CA ASP A 30 11.75 -21.92 -12.70
C ASP A 30 11.17 -21.40 -11.37
N LEU A 31 10.10 -20.64 -11.47
CA LEU A 31 9.29 -20.30 -10.31
C LEU A 31 8.62 -21.56 -9.74
N PRO A 32 8.31 -21.62 -8.43
CA PRO A 32 7.49 -22.68 -7.87
C PRO A 32 6.15 -22.83 -8.62
N GLU A 33 5.70 -24.05 -8.86
CA GLU A 33 4.42 -24.33 -9.52
C GLU A 33 3.25 -23.79 -8.69
N GLU A 34 3.33 -23.95 -7.36
CA GLU A 34 2.33 -23.43 -6.43
C GLU A 34 2.74 -22.05 -5.93
N MET A 35 1.86 -21.08 -6.15
CA MET A 35 2.03 -19.73 -5.63
C MET A 35 1.71 -19.71 -4.14
N PRO A 36 2.60 -19.17 -3.27
CA PRO A 36 2.29 -19.02 -1.85
C PRO A 36 1.02 -18.18 -1.62
N ALA A 37 0.41 -18.35 -0.45
CA ALA A 37 -0.72 -17.54 -0.04
C ALA A 37 -0.33 -16.05 0.07
N GLU A 38 -1.29 -15.15 -0.19
CA GLU A 38 -1.06 -13.72 -0.03
C GLU A 38 -0.66 -13.40 1.43
N GLY A 39 0.36 -12.55 1.58
CA GLY A 39 0.92 -12.20 2.89
C GLY A 39 1.96 -13.20 3.44
N ALA A 40 2.29 -14.26 2.70
CA ALA A 40 3.20 -15.30 3.16
C ALA A 40 4.70 -15.01 2.91
N LEU A 41 5.04 -13.93 2.23
CA LEU A 41 6.41 -13.58 1.87
C LEU A 41 6.84 -12.30 2.58
N LEU A 42 7.95 -12.33 3.34
CA LEU A 42 8.43 -11.14 4.02
C LEU A 42 9.14 -10.20 3.02
N PRO A 43 8.67 -8.95 2.85
CA PRO A 43 9.41 -7.92 2.14
C PRO A 43 10.73 -7.60 2.84
N GLU A 44 11.82 -7.85 2.15
CA GLU A 44 13.18 -7.68 2.67
C GLU A 44 14.18 -7.67 1.51
N THR A 45 15.44 -7.40 1.78
CA THR A 45 16.54 -7.61 0.84
C THR A 45 17.23 -8.94 1.13
N TYR A 46 17.12 -9.86 0.20
CA TYR A 46 17.71 -11.20 0.30
C TYR A 46 19.02 -11.27 -0.44
N LYS A 47 20.10 -11.61 0.27
CA LYS A 47 21.42 -11.82 -0.32
C LYS A 47 21.56 -13.26 -0.78
N PHE A 48 22.12 -13.47 -1.97
CA PHE A 48 22.28 -14.79 -2.53
C PHE A 48 23.59 -14.92 -3.35
N SER A 49 24.03 -16.14 -3.56
CA SER A 49 25.20 -16.47 -4.36
C SER A 49 24.80 -16.89 -5.77
N ARG A 50 25.76 -16.88 -6.69
CA ARG A 50 25.51 -17.39 -8.03
C ARG A 50 25.09 -18.87 -7.99
N GLY A 51 24.05 -19.20 -8.75
CA GLY A 51 23.46 -20.53 -8.76
C GLY A 51 22.23 -20.71 -7.86
N THR A 52 21.90 -19.72 -7.03
CA THR A 52 20.67 -19.73 -6.22
C THR A 52 19.44 -19.72 -7.13
N THR A 53 18.49 -20.56 -6.80
CA THR A 53 17.26 -20.69 -7.57
C THR A 53 16.15 -19.75 -7.07
N ARG A 54 15.18 -19.44 -7.95
CA ARG A 54 13.97 -18.69 -7.60
C ARG A 54 13.19 -19.36 -6.49
N ALA A 55 13.08 -20.69 -6.54
CA ALA A 55 12.40 -21.47 -5.50
C ALA A 55 13.08 -21.34 -4.12
N GLU A 56 14.42 -21.33 -4.06
CA GLU A 56 15.16 -21.11 -2.81
C GLU A 56 14.92 -19.72 -2.22
N ILE A 57 14.82 -18.69 -3.05
CA ILE A 57 14.50 -17.33 -2.59
C ILE A 57 13.06 -17.28 -2.06
N VAL A 58 12.09 -17.88 -2.73
CA VAL A 58 10.70 -17.96 -2.25
C VAL A 58 10.64 -18.68 -0.90
N GLU A 59 11.35 -19.78 -0.74
CA GLU A 59 11.43 -20.50 0.53
C GLU A 59 12.05 -19.65 1.66
N GLN A 60 13.11 -18.91 1.36
CA GLN A 60 13.72 -17.97 2.32
C GLN A 60 12.73 -16.88 2.76
N MET A 61 12.00 -16.28 1.81
CA MET A 61 10.99 -15.26 2.09
C MET A 61 9.86 -15.81 2.96
N ALA A 62 9.38 -17.02 2.68
CA ALA A 62 8.32 -17.66 3.46
C ALA A 62 8.76 -17.99 4.89
N LYS A 63 9.95 -18.54 5.05
CA LYS A 63 10.55 -18.81 6.38
C LYS A 63 10.80 -17.53 7.17
N ALA A 64 11.23 -16.47 6.50
CA ALA A 64 11.42 -15.17 7.12
C ALA A 64 10.10 -14.58 7.63
N GLN A 65 9.02 -14.68 6.84
CA GLN A 65 7.69 -14.24 7.22
C GLN A 65 7.16 -15.02 8.44
N THR A 66 7.25 -16.34 8.43
CA THR A 66 6.83 -17.16 9.55
C THR A 66 7.52 -16.73 10.84
N ARG A 67 8.84 -16.61 10.83
CA ARG A 67 9.62 -16.18 12.00
C ARG A 67 9.29 -14.76 12.46
N ALA A 68 9.13 -13.83 11.52
CA ALA A 68 8.76 -12.46 11.85
C ALA A 68 7.37 -12.40 12.51
N LEU A 69 6.39 -13.11 11.95
CA LEU A 69 5.04 -13.17 12.49
C LEU A 69 5.00 -13.79 13.88
N GLU A 70 5.68 -14.90 14.12
CA GLU A 70 5.77 -15.52 15.45
C GLU A 70 6.31 -14.53 16.48
N GLN A 71 7.43 -13.86 16.18
CA GLN A 71 8.05 -12.88 17.10
C GLN A 71 7.15 -11.67 17.38
N VAL A 72 6.45 -11.17 16.36
CA VAL A 72 5.53 -10.04 16.51
C VAL A 72 4.31 -10.45 17.31
N TRP A 73 3.73 -11.62 17.01
CA TRP A 73 2.55 -12.13 17.70
C TRP A 73 2.79 -12.38 19.19
N GLU A 74 3.95 -12.91 19.56
CA GLU A 74 4.33 -13.12 20.97
C GLU A 74 4.38 -11.82 21.78
N ARG A 75 4.76 -10.71 21.14
CA ARG A 75 4.94 -9.40 21.79
C ARG A 75 3.75 -8.45 21.61
N ARG A 76 2.63 -8.96 21.08
CA ARG A 76 1.45 -8.13 20.85
C ARG A 76 0.83 -7.62 22.14
N ALA A 77 0.14 -6.48 22.05
CA ALA A 77 -0.72 -5.98 23.10
C ALA A 77 -1.81 -7.02 23.46
N PRO A 78 -2.14 -7.20 24.74
CA PRO A 78 -3.06 -8.27 25.18
C PRO A 78 -4.54 -8.02 24.82
N ASP A 79 -4.91 -6.79 24.53
CA ASP A 79 -6.28 -6.30 24.33
C ASP A 79 -6.65 -6.06 22.87
N LEU A 80 -5.94 -6.70 21.93
CA LEU A 80 -6.24 -6.58 20.52
C LEU A 80 -7.51 -7.36 20.13
N PRO A 81 -8.38 -6.81 19.26
CA PRO A 81 -9.55 -7.50 18.73
C PRO A 81 -9.19 -8.46 17.59
N LEU A 82 -8.04 -9.10 17.66
CA LEU A 82 -7.49 -10.06 16.71
C LEU A 82 -7.29 -11.40 17.42
N GLU A 83 -7.83 -12.46 16.86
CA GLU A 83 -7.83 -13.79 17.51
C GLU A 83 -6.66 -14.66 17.05
N THR A 84 -6.15 -14.45 15.84
CA THR A 84 -5.09 -15.27 15.26
C THR A 84 -3.95 -14.45 14.67
N PRO A 85 -2.75 -15.04 14.51
CA PRO A 85 -1.64 -14.38 13.81
C PRO A 85 -2.01 -14.00 12.37
N GLU A 86 -2.84 -14.80 11.70
CA GLU A 86 -3.30 -14.55 10.33
C GLU A 86 -4.13 -13.26 10.25
N GLU A 87 -5.01 -13.03 11.22
CA GLU A 87 -5.78 -11.78 11.32
C GLU A 87 -4.86 -10.55 11.48
N LEU A 88 -3.74 -10.71 12.20
CA LEU A 88 -2.73 -9.66 12.31
C LEU A 88 -2.10 -9.35 10.96
N VAL A 89 -1.74 -10.37 10.17
CA VAL A 89 -1.18 -10.16 8.81
C VAL A 89 -2.20 -9.50 7.89
N ILE A 90 -3.48 -9.90 7.97
CA ILE A 90 -4.56 -9.28 7.18
C ILE A 90 -4.62 -7.78 7.46
N LEU A 91 -4.71 -7.40 8.73
CA LEU A 91 -4.78 -5.98 9.09
C LEU A 91 -3.48 -5.24 8.77
N ALA A 92 -2.33 -5.86 8.98
CA ALA A 92 -1.03 -5.27 8.63
C ALA A 92 -0.91 -5.01 7.12
N SER A 93 -1.46 -5.88 6.28
CA SER A 93 -1.48 -5.66 4.82
C SER A 93 -2.30 -4.44 4.42
N ILE A 94 -3.37 -4.15 5.15
CA ILE A 94 -4.19 -2.94 4.96
C ILE A 94 -3.40 -1.71 5.41
N VAL A 95 -2.83 -1.73 6.61
CA VAL A 95 -2.01 -0.62 7.14
C VAL A 95 -0.84 -0.30 6.21
N GLU A 96 -0.17 -1.33 5.68
CA GLU A 96 0.93 -1.17 4.71
C GLU A 96 0.52 -0.41 3.45
N LYS A 97 -0.70 -0.64 2.98
CA LYS A 97 -1.23 0.02 1.78
C LYS A 97 -1.80 1.42 2.06
N GLU A 98 -2.10 1.77 3.31
CA GLU A 98 -2.67 3.06 3.68
C GLU A 98 -1.62 4.15 3.91
N THR A 99 -0.46 3.81 4.44
CA THR A 99 0.59 4.81 4.69
C THR A 99 1.99 4.29 4.44
N ALA A 100 2.77 5.10 3.72
CA ALA A 100 4.21 4.91 3.56
C ALA A 100 5.01 5.53 4.73
N ARG A 101 4.36 6.32 5.60
CA ARG A 101 5.02 7.01 6.70
C ARG A 101 5.18 6.10 7.92
N ALA A 102 6.41 5.78 8.26
CA ALA A 102 6.73 4.94 9.40
C ALA A 102 6.25 5.53 10.74
N ASP A 103 6.33 6.86 10.89
CA ASP A 103 5.90 7.58 12.10
C ASP A 103 4.38 7.58 12.32
N GLU A 104 3.58 7.46 11.25
CA GLU A 104 2.13 7.41 11.35
C GLU A 104 1.56 5.98 11.41
N ARG A 105 2.33 5.00 11.02
CA ARG A 105 1.87 3.61 10.87
C ARG A 105 1.20 3.06 12.14
N PRO A 106 1.75 3.26 13.37
CA PRO A 106 1.07 2.83 14.60
C PRO A 106 -0.26 3.55 14.85
N ARG A 107 -0.38 4.82 14.43
CA ARG A 107 -1.60 5.61 14.59
C ARG A 107 -2.69 5.19 13.60
N VAL A 108 -2.32 4.92 12.35
CA VAL A 108 -3.23 4.33 11.33
C VAL A 108 -3.72 2.96 11.80
N ALA A 109 -2.84 2.11 12.30
CA ALA A 109 -3.22 0.84 12.89
C ALA A 109 -4.21 1.03 14.06
N GLY A 110 -3.98 2.02 14.92
CA GLY A 110 -4.86 2.39 16.02
C GLY A 110 -6.28 2.74 15.58
N VAL A 111 -6.44 3.45 14.46
CA VAL A 111 -7.77 3.75 13.89
C VAL A 111 -8.52 2.45 13.55
N PHE A 112 -7.87 1.52 12.84
CA PHE A 112 -8.51 0.26 12.49
C PHE A 112 -8.83 -0.61 13.69
N ILE A 113 -7.95 -0.69 14.68
CA ILE A 113 -8.20 -1.39 15.95
C ILE A 113 -9.40 -0.75 16.69
N ASN A 114 -9.47 0.57 16.77
CA ASN A 114 -10.61 1.26 17.37
C ASN A 114 -11.92 0.98 16.64
N ARG A 115 -11.90 0.93 15.30
CA ARG A 115 -13.07 0.57 14.48
C ARG A 115 -13.50 -0.86 14.72
N LEU A 116 -12.58 -1.83 14.75
CA LEU A 116 -12.89 -3.22 15.06
C LEU A 116 -13.54 -3.37 16.44
N ASN A 117 -13.00 -2.69 17.46
CA ASN A 117 -13.56 -2.68 18.81
C ASN A 117 -14.98 -2.10 18.88
N ARG A 118 -15.34 -1.20 17.97
CA ARG A 118 -16.67 -0.57 17.90
C ARG A 118 -17.61 -1.25 16.91
N GLY A 119 -17.19 -2.32 16.24
CA GLY A 119 -17.99 -2.96 15.19
C GLY A 119 -18.18 -2.09 13.94
N MET A 120 -17.29 -1.12 13.72
CA MET A 120 -17.31 -0.27 12.53
C MET A 120 -16.60 -0.96 11.37
N ARG A 121 -17.10 -0.77 10.15
CA ARG A 121 -16.42 -1.21 8.94
C ARG A 121 -15.09 -0.49 8.75
N LEU A 122 -14.09 -1.17 8.18
CA LEU A 122 -12.76 -0.58 8.04
C LEU A 122 -12.71 0.51 6.95
N GLN A 123 -13.46 0.38 5.87
CA GLN A 123 -13.61 1.37 4.80
C GLN A 123 -12.27 1.81 4.21
N SER A 124 -11.45 0.83 3.82
CA SER A 124 -10.13 1.02 3.25
C SER A 124 -10.15 0.81 1.73
N ASP A 125 -9.77 1.82 0.97
CA ASP A 125 -9.75 1.79 -0.51
C ASP A 125 -8.86 0.68 -1.09
N PRO A 126 -7.67 0.35 -0.56
CA PRO A 126 -6.87 -0.76 -1.04
C PRO A 126 -7.60 -2.11 -1.06
N THR A 127 -8.56 -2.33 -0.17
CA THR A 127 -9.36 -3.55 -0.16
C THR A 127 -10.35 -3.63 -1.33
N ILE A 128 -10.84 -2.48 -1.82
CA ILE A 128 -11.64 -2.39 -3.04
C ILE A 128 -10.78 -2.82 -4.23
N ILE A 129 -9.58 -2.27 -4.32
CA ILE A 129 -8.63 -2.54 -5.41
C ILE A 129 -8.32 -4.03 -5.48
N TYR A 130 -7.96 -4.64 -4.35
CA TYR A 130 -7.64 -6.06 -4.31
C TYR A 130 -8.87 -6.94 -4.65
N GLY A 131 -10.03 -6.59 -4.17
CA GLY A 131 -11.28 -7.30 -4.47
C GLY A 131 -11.64 -7.28 -5.96
N LEU A 132 -11.29 -6.22 -6.69
CA LEU A 132 -11.59 -6.06 -8.11
C LEU A 132 -10.52 -6.66 -9.03
N PHE A 133 -9.25 -6.52 -8.65
CA PHE A 133 -8.12 -6.81 -9.55
C PHE A 133 -7.21 -7.93 -9.04
N GLY A 134 -7.41 -8.40 -7.81
CA GLY A 134 -6.58 -9.44 -7.20
C GLY A 134 -5.09 -9.05 -7.13
N GLY A 135 -4.22 -10.05 -7.17
CA GLY A 135 -2.78 -9.88 -7.07
C GLY A 135 -2.13 -9.15 -8.24
N ALA A 136 -2.77 -9.05 -9.39
CA ALA A 136 -2.28 -8.29 -10.54
C ALA A 136 -2.27 -6.77 -10.29
N GLY A 137 -3.13 -6.31 -9.40
CA GLY A 137 -3.27 -4.89 -9.07
C GLY A 137 -4.10 -4.10 -10.09
N LYS A 138 -4.42 -2.88 -9.72
CA LYS A 138 -5.21 -1.95 -10.55
C LYS A 138 -4.36 -1.44 -11.72
N PRO A 139 -4.89 -1.39 -12.96
CA PRO A 139 -4.23 -0.71 -14.07
C PRO A 139 -3.87 0.75 -13.70
N ALA A 140 -2.68 1.21 -14.10
CA ALA A 140 -2.13 2.49 -13.66
C ALA A 140 -3.00 3.70 -14.03
N ASP A 141 -3.64 3.64 -15.20
CA ASP A 141 -4.47 4.70 -15.79
C ASP A 141 -5.96 4.62 -15.42
N ARG A 142 -6.37 3.57 -14.69
CA ARG A 142 -7.77 3.39 -14.28
C ARG A 142 -8.03 4.02 -12.91
N PRO A 143 -8.92 5.02 -12.79
CA PRO A 143 -9.35 5.54 -11.50
C PRO A 143 -10.27 4.55 -10.76
N ILE A 144 -10.48 4.78 -9.47
CA ILE A 144 -11.53 4.11 -8.70
C ILE A 144 -12.82 4.90 -8.91
N TYR A 145 -13.85 4.22 -9.42
CA TYR A 145 -15.17 4.82 -9.63
C TYR A 145 -16.06 4.64 -8.40
N LYS A 146 -17.10 5.48 -8.29
CA LYS A 146 -18.11 5.34 -7.23
C LYS A 146 -18.75 3.95 -7.22
N SER A 147 -19.01 3.39 -8.40
CA SER A 147 -19.53 2.02 -8.57
C SER A 147 -18.60 0.93 -8.03
N ASP A 148 -17.28 1.18 -8.01
CA ASP A 148 -16.31 0.24 -7.44
C ASP A 148 -16.43 0.19 -5.91
N ILE A 149 -16.68 1.34 -5.27
CA ILE A 149 -16.84 1.45 -3.81
C ILE A 149 -18.08 0.67 -3.34
N GLU A 150 -19.12 0.65 -4.14
CA GLU A 150 -20.40 -0.01 -3.85
C GLU A 150 -20.40 -1.51 -4.23
N LYS A 151 -19.40 -1.97 -4.98
CA LYS A 151 -19.37 -3.34 -5.50
C LYS A 151 -19.13 -4.37 -4.38
N PRO A 152 -20.03 -5.36 -4.21
CA PRO A 152 -19.92 -6.36 -3.15
C PRO A 152 -18.90 -7.44 -3.52
N THR A 153 -17.63 -7.21 -3.19
CA THR A 153 -16.61 -8.26 -3.21
C THR A 153 -16.34 -8.73 -1.77
N ALA A 154 -15.77 -9.93 -1.63
CA ALA A 154 -15.38 -10.47 -0.33
C ALA A 154 -14.33 -9.64 0.40
N TYR A 155 -13.63 -8.75 -0.32
CA TYR A 155 -12.57 -7.89 0.21
C TYR A 155 -13.02 -6.46 0.52
N ASN A 156 -14.11 -6.00 -0.09
CA ASN A 156 -14.53 -4.60 0.02
C ASN A 156 -14.97 -4.25 1.45
N THR A 157 -14.12 -3.60 2.21
CA THR A 157 -14.37 -3.22 3.61
C THR A 157 -15.36 -2.06 3.78
N TYR A 158 -15.91 -1.52 2.71
CA TYR A 158 -17.10 -0.64 2.75
C TYR A 158 -18.41 -1.43 2.87
N VAL A 159 -18.41 -2.69 2.48
CA VAL A 159 -19.62 -3.57 2.49
C VAL A 159 -19.51 -4.76 3.43
N ILE A 160 -18.32 -5.31 3.66
CA ILE A 160 -18.12 -6.40 4.61
C ILE A 160 -17.86 -5.86 6.03
N ASP A 161 -18.20 -6.68 7.01
CA ASP A 161 -17.88 -6.42 8.40
C ASP A 161 -16.51 -7.01 8.76
N ARG A 162 -15.76 -6.35 9.66
CA ARG A 162 -14.44 -6.77 10.11
C ARG A 162 -13.39 -6.87 8.97
N LEU A 163 -12.63 -7.94 8.97
CA LEU A 163 -11.47 -8.16 8.10
C LEU A 163 -11.87 -8.88 6.80
N PRO A 164 -11.16 -8.61 5.69
CA PRO A 164 -11.27 -9.44 4.49
C PRO A 164 -10.74 -10.85 4.75
N PRO A 165 -11.03 -11.83 3.85
CA PRO A 165 -10.71 -13.23 4.08
C PRO A 165 -9.22 -13.56 4.06
N THR A 166 -8.40 -12.75 3.38
CA THR A 166 -6.95 -12.91 3.29
C THR A 166 -6.25 -11.56 3.35
N PRO A 167 -4.93 -11.51 3.58
CA PRO A 167 -4.15 -10.31 3.29
C PRO A 167 -4.34 -9.84 1.84
N ILE A 168 -4.13 -8.56 1.59
CA ILE A 168 -4.22 -7.93 0.27
C ILE A 168 -2.84 -7.59 -0.33
N ALA A 169 -1.79 -7.84 0.42
CA ALA A 169 -0.40 -7.66 0.05
C ALA A 169 0.50 -8.38 1.05
N ASN A 170 1.81 -8.39 0.80
CA ASN A 170 2.81 -8.80 1.76
C ASN A 170 3.23 -7.60 2.61
N PRO A 171 2.83 -7.53 3.89
CA PRO A 171 3.24 -6.45 4.77
C PRO A 171 4.67 -6.64 5.25
N GLY A 172 5.39 -5.53 5.46
CA GLY A 172 6.67 -5.56 6.15
C GLY A 172 6.54 -5.80 7.65
N ARG A 173 7.67 -6.09 8.31
CA ARG A 173 7.73 -6.29 9.76
C ARG A 173 7.16 -5.09 10.53
N GLU A 174 7.50 -3.87 10.11
CA GLU A 174 7.05 -2.65 10.79
C GLU A 174 5.52 -2.45 10.74
N ALA A 175 4.86 -2.84 9.66
CA ALA A 175 3.40 -2.81 9.58
C ALA A 175 2.77 -3.85 10.53
N MET A 176 3.35 -5.04 10.62
CA MET A 176 2.92 -6.06 11.58
C MET A 176 3.13 -5.60 13.03
N GLU A 177 4.27 -4.99 13.34
CA GLU A 177 4.56 -4.45 14.67
C GLU A 177 3.60 -3.29 15.03
N ALA A 178 3.27 -2.43 14.08
CA ALA A 178 2.30 -1.35 14.28
C ALA A 178 0.90 -1.88 14.63
N VAL A 179 0.47 -2.97 14.00
CA VAL A 179 -0.81 -3.64 14.33
C VAL A 179 -0.75 -4.35 15.65
N ALA A 180 0.37 -5.01 15.97
CA ALA A 180 0.55 -5.70 17.24
C ALA A 180 0.61 -4.75 18.45
N ASN A 181 1.14 -3.55 18.25
CA ASN A 181 1.27 -2.52 19.28
C ASN A 181 0.84 -1.15 18.75
N PRO A 182 -0.45 -0.95 18.47
CA PRO A 182 -0.97 0.28 17.87
C PRO A 182 -0.90 1.45 18.85
N SER A 183 -0.88 2.67 18.32
CA SER A 183 -1.03 3.86 19.15
C SER A 183 -2.36 3.86 19.89
N ARG A 184 -2.33 4.14 21.18
CA ARG A 184 -3.52 4.19 22.04
C ARG A 184 -4.18 5.57 21.93
N THR A 185 -4.99 5.75 20.91
CA THR A 185 -5.78 6.94 20.66
C THR A 185 -7.27 6.62 20.64
N LYS A 186 -8.10 7.63 20.48
CA LYS A 186 -9.54 7.48 20.22
C LYS A 186 -9.88 7.74 18.76
N ASP A 187 -8.87 7.92 17.91
CA ASP A 187 -9.05 8.22 16.50
C ASP A 187 -9.87 7.12 15.81
N LEU A 188 -10.86 7.53 15.03
CA LEU A 188 -11.72 6.65 14.22
C LEU A 188 -11.63 6.93 12.74
N TYR A 189 -11.01 8.05 12.35
CA TYR A 189 -10.93 8.54 10.98
C TYR A 189 -9.54 9.09 10.68
N PHE A 190 -9.13 9.00 9.43
CA PHE A 190 -8.00 9.72 8.89
C PHE A 190 -8.24 10.09 7.43
N VAL A 191 -7.61 11.16 6.98
CA VAL A 191 -7.60 11.61 5.59
C VAL A 191 -6.28 12.31 5.32
N ALA A 192 -5.82 12.31 4.07
CA ALA A 192 -4.60 13.02 3.68
C ALA A 192 -4.66 14.51 4.11
N ASP A 193 -3.54 15.03 4.60
CA ASP A 193 -3.43 16.43 5.06
C ASP A 193 -2.68 17.35 4.09
N GLY A 194 -2.15 16.78 3.00
CA GLY A 194 -1.38 17.50 1.98
C GLY A 194 0.11 17.59 2.23
N THR A 195 0.62 17.04 3.34
CA THR A 195 2.06 17.00 3.67
C THR A 195 2.71 15.66 3.34
N GLY A 196 1.94 14.71 2.77
CA GLY A 196 2.30 13.31 2.63
C GLY A 196 1.90 12.47 3.83
N GLY A 197 1.27 13.08 4.84
CA GLY A 197 0.71 12.44 6.02
C GLY A 197 -0.81 12.57 6.08
N HIS A 198 -1.35 12.35 7.28
CA HIS A 198 -2.79 12.30 7.52
C HIS A 198 -3.22 13.21 8.66
N ALA A 199 -4.45 13.75 8.52
CA ALA A 199 -5.19 14.37 9.61
C ALA A 199 -6.09 13.30 10.23
N PHE A 200 -5.95 13.08 11.52
CA PHE A 200 -6.72 12.12 12.30
C PHE A 200 -7.88 12.80 13.02
N ALA A 201 -8.97 12.07 13.25
CA ALA A 201 -10.14 12.60 13.95
C ALA A 201 -10.82 11.51 14.79
N GLU A 202 -11.37 11.91 15.93
CA GLU A 202 -12.16 11.04 16.81
C GLU A 202 -13.65 11.02 16.41
N THR A 203 -14.13 12.10 15.77
CA THR A 203 -15.53 12.28 15.39
C THR A 203 -15.71 12.44 13.89
N LEU A 204 -16.92 12.12 13.41
CA LEU A 204 -17.26 12.30 12.00
C LEU A 204 -17.25 13.79 11.58
N ASP A 205 -17.66 14.69 12.47
CA ASP A 205 -17.67 16.13 12.18
C ASP A 205 -16.27 16.69 11.99
N GLU A 206 -15.33 16.32 12.85
CA GLU A 206 -13.90 16.65 12.68
C GLU A 206 -13.34 16.05 11.38
N HIS A 207 -13.65 14.78 11.10
CA HIS A 207 -13.24 14.14 9.87
C HIS A 207 -13.78 14.87 8.63
N ASN A 208 -15.05 15.21 8.61
CA ASN A 208 -15.67 15.97 7.51
C ASN A 208 -15.01 17.32 7.31
N SER A 209 -14.63 17.99 8.39
CA SER A 209 -13.86 19.24 8.32
C SER A 209 -12.47 19.04 7.71
N ASN A 210 -11.78 17.97 8.08
CA ASN A 210 -10.48 17.60 7.50
C ASN A 210 -10.61 17.23 6.02
N VAL A 211 -11.65 16.48 5.64
CA VAL A 211 -11.95 16.13 4.23
C VAL A 211 -12.21 17.40 3.40
N ALA A 212 -13.00 18.36 3.93
CA ALA A 212 -13.25 19.62 3.24
C ALA A 212 -11.96 20.43 3.02
N ARG A 213 -11.07 20.43 4.01
CA ARG A 213 -9.74 21.07 3.92
C ARG A 213 -8.88 20.39 2.85
N TRP A 214 -8.82 19.08 2.85
CA TRP A 214 -8.08 18.30 1.86
C TRP A 214 -8.56 18.57 0.43
N ARG A 215 -9.87 18.51 0.19
CA ARG A 215 -10.47 18.78 -1.14
C ARG A 215 -10.16 20.19 -1.64
N ARG A 216 -10.15 21.19 -0.74
CA ARG A 216 -9.76 22.55 -1.10
C ARG A 216 -8.31 22.60 -1.56
N LEU A 217 -7.42 21.96 -0.81
CA LEU A 217 -5.98 21.89 -1.11
C LEU A 217 -5.71 21.19 -2.45
N GLU A 218 -6.39 20.08 -2.72
CA GLU A 218 -6.31 19.37 -4.01
C GLU A 218 -6.77 20.28 -5.17
N SER A 219 -7.88 20.98 -4.99
CA SER A 219 -8.41 21.90 -6.01
C SER A 219 -7.44 23.05 -6.30
N GLU A 220 -6.84 23.63 -5.26
CA GLU A 220 -5.84 24.71 -5.41
C GLU A 220 -4.58 24.21 -6.14
N ARG A 221 -4.08 23.03 -5.77
CA ARG A 221 -2.94 22.39 -6.45
C ARG A 221 -3.23 22.08 -7.92
N ALA A 222 -4.41 21.54 -8.21
CA ALA A 222 -4.82 21.26 -9.59
C ALA A 222 -4.88 22.54 -10.43
N LYS A 223 -5.42 23.63 -9.90
CA LYS A 223 -5.46 24.94 -10.57
C LYS A 223 -4.05 25.51 -10.80
N ALA A 224 -3.16 25.42 -9.81
CA ALA A 224 -1.79 25.88 -9.94
C ALA A 224 -1.04 25.09 -11.02
N LEU A 225 -1.16 23.77 -11.03
CA LEU A 225 -0.54 22.91 -12.05
C LEU A 225 -1.08 23.19 -13.47
N ALA A 226 -2.38 23.44 -13.59
CA ALA A 226 -3.00 23.80 -14.88
C ALA A 226 -2.50 25.15 -15.39
N ALA A 227 -2.33 26.14 -14.50
CA ALA A 227 -1.77 27.45 -14.83
C ALA A 227 -0.30 27.34 -15.30
N GLU A 228 0.52 26.58 -14.59
CA GLU A 228 1.92 26.33 -14.93
C GLU A 228 2.05 25.66 -16.32
N LYS A 229 1.24 24.63 -16.59
CA LYS A 229 1.21 23.97 -17.88
C LYS A 229 0.78 24.92 -19.02
N ALA A 230 -0.19 25.78 -18.75
CA ALA A 230 -0.65 26.78 -19.73
C ALA A 230 0.44 27.82 -20.04
N GLU A 231 1.18 28.29 -19.05
CA GLU A 231 2.32 29.19 -19.23
C GLU A 231 3.46 28.53 -20.01
N ALA A 232 3.80 27.30 -19.67
CA ALA A 232 4.82 26.52 -20.38
C ALA A 232 4.44 26.30 -21.85
N ALA A 233 3.19 26.00 -22.14
CA ALA A 233 2.68 25.87 -23.52
C ALA A 233 2.76 27.18 -24.29
N LYS A 234 2.44 28.32 -23.68
CA LYS A 234 2.56 29.63 -24.32
C LYS A 234 4.03 29.98 -24.62
N ALA A 235 4.94 29.73 -23.68
CA ALA A 235 6.37 29.96 -23.87
C ALA A 235 6.94 29.10 -25.00
N ALA A 236 6.56 27.82 -25.08
CA ALA A 236 6.97 26.94 -26.17
C ALA A 236 6.44 27.40 -27.54
N ALA A 237 5.18 27.86 -27.61
CA ALA A 237 4.60 28.40 -28.83
C ALA A 237 5.29 29.71 -29.29
N SER A 238 5.68 30.59 -28.37
CA SER A 238 6.43 31.81 -28.70
C SER A 238 7.82 31.48 -29.25
N GLN A 239 8.53 30.54 -28.67
CA GLN A 239 9.85 30.11 -29.16
C GLN A 239 9.78 29.47 -30.53
N ALA A 240 8.75 28.66 -30.79
CA ALA A 240 8.53 28.07 -32.12
C ALA A 240 8.26 29.15 -33.20
N ALA A 241 7.47 30.16 -32.86
CA ALA A 241 7.18 31.28 -33.80
C ALA A 241 8.41 32.15 -34.09
N GLU A 242 9.28 32.37 -33.12
CA GLU A 242 10.53 33.10 -33.33
C GLU A 242 11.56 32.30 -34.15
N GLY A 243 11.57 30.95 -33.96
CA GLY A 243 12.44 30.07 -34.74
C GLY A 243 12.05 29.98 -36.22
N GLU A 244 10.76 30.06 -36.56
CA GLU A 244 10.28 30.10 -37.95
C GLU A 244 10.50 31.45 -38.65
N ALA A 245 10.48 32.54 -37.88
CA ALA A 245 10.75 33.87 -38.43
C ALA A 245 12.24 34.12 -38.79
N GLY A 246 13.16 33.39 -38.11
CA GLY A 246 14.61 33.50 -38.34
C GLY A 246 15.13 32.70 -39.57
N THR A 247 14.30 31.89 -40.23
CA THR A 247 14.71 31.04 -41.35
C THR A 247 14.27 31.55 -42.74
N GLN A 248 13.70 32.76 -42.84
CA GLN A 248 13.23 33.34 -44.10
C GLN A 248 14.13 34.46 -44.69
N ASP A 249 15.30 34.73 -44.09
CA ASP A 249 16.27 35.68 -44.61
C ASP A 249 17.63 35.00 -44.90
N ASP A 250 17.67 34.19 -45.98
CA ASP A 250 18.90 33.84 -46.73
C ASP A 250 18.58 33.56 -48.21
#